data_5f5dfebb581cb385177b036510cb1288
#
_entry.id   5f5dfebb581cb385177b036510cb1288
#
_cell.length_a   1.000
_cell.length_b   1.000
_cell.length_c   1.000
_cell.angle_alpha   90.00
_cell.angle_beta   90.00
_cell.angle_gamma   90.00
#
_symmetry.space_group_name_H-M   'P 1'
#
loop_
_entity.id
_entity.type
_entity.pdbx_description
1 polymer ?
#
loop_
_entity_poly.entity_id
_entity_poly.type
_entity_poly.pdbx_seq_one_letter_code
_entity_poly.pdbx_strand_id
1 'polypeptide(L)'
;MSSAVPALHPQPFADWGLGLHRPLLIAGPCSAESETQMLTTARGLAARGQAQVFRAGLWKPRTRPGTFEGSGDAGLEWLRTVKESTGLLTLTEVATAQHVEACLKAGVDMLWIGARTTPNPFSVQEIADALRGVDIPVFVKNPINPDLQLWIGALERLQRAGLKRYAAIHRGFSWFERTPFRNSPMWEFPIRLKAAFPELEIVGDPSHIAGSRDKVGLVAQQALDLGLSGLMIEVHTDPAKARSDAEQQLTPADYAALVESLIFRQALPTPSMHDRLEELRDLIDQLDEEISQKMGARMDIAARIGDHKREHNVAILQPERWERIMRRQLRLGGHLGLSDAFVREFMDAVHRESIRRQTSTDAPLAAPAGSPQSTAEGLDR
;
A
#
# COMPACT_ATOMS: atom_id res chain seq x y z
N MET A 1 14.04 -3.75 -22.78
CA MET A 1 13.09 -4.87 -22.95
C MET A 1 12.01 -4.69 -21.89
N SER A 2 10.82 -4.24 -22.31
CA SER A 2 9.67 -4.19 -21.42
C SER A 2 9.19 -5.63 -21.23
N SER A 3 9.61 -6.28 -20.13
CA SER A 3 9.01 -7.54 -19.74
C SER A 3 7.58 -7.21 -19.31
N ALA A 4 6.59 -7.72 -20.03
CA ALA A 4 5.21 -7.65 -19.61
C ALA A 4 5.13 -8.17 -18.16
N VAL A 5 4.53 -7.37 -17.27
CA VAL A 5 4.30 -7.78 -15.88
C VAL A 5 3.39 -9.03 -15.95
N PRO A 6 3.81 -10.19 -15.40
CA PRO A 6 2.99 -11.40 -15.44
C PRO A 6 1.65 -11.14 -14.76
N ALA A 7 0.56 -11.58 -15.36
CA ALA A 7 -0.75 -11.44 -14.75
C ALA A 7 -0.85 -12.28 -13.47
N LEU A 8 -1.27 -11.66 -12.35
CA LEU A 8 -1.65 -12.38 -11.13
C LEU A 8 -3.13 -12.78 -11.23
N HIS A 9 -3.45 -14.01 -10.81
CA HIS A 9 -4.79 -14.57 -10.84
C HIS A 9 -5.20 -15.10 -9.45
N PRO A 10 -5.27 -14.23 -8.42
CA PRO A 10 -5.72 -14.65 -7.10
C PRO A 10 -7.23 -14.90 -7.09
N GLN A 11 -7.66 -15.82 -6.25
CA GLN A 11 -9.08 -15.99 -5.93
C GLN A 11 -9.52 -14.89 -4.93
N PRO A 12 -10.73 -14.32 -5.07
CA PRO A 12 -11.28 -13.40 -4.10
C PRO A 12 -11.59 -14.11 -2.77
N PHE A 13 -11.66 -13.36 -1.67
CA PHE A 13 -11.92 -13.92 -0.33
C PHE A 13 -13.16 -14.80 -0.25
N ALA A 14 -14.21 -14.45 -0.97
CA ALA A 14 -15.46 -15.22 -1.02
C ALA A 14 -15.25 -16.66 -1.51
N ASP A 15 -14.26 -16.88 -2.39
CA ASP A 15 -13.97 -18.16 -3.01
C ASP A 15 -12.92 -18.99 -2.23
N TRP A 16 -12.46 -18.49 -1.07
CA TRP A 16 -11.49 -19.22 -0.27
C TRP A 16 -12.07 -20.41 0.49
N GLY A 17 -13.40 -20.57 0.51
CA GLY A 17 -14.06 -21.68 1.19
C GLY A 17 -14.03 -21.58 2.73
N LEU A 18 -13.71 -20.41 3.27
CA LEU A 18 -13.56 -20.15 4.71
C LEU A 18 -14.67 -19.26 5.30
N GLY A 19 -15.70 -18.95 4.55
CA GLY A 19 -16.78 -18.04 5.01
C GLY A 19 -16.34 -16.59 5.19
N LEU A 20 -15.27 -16.18 4.55
CA LEU A 20 -14.76 -14.81 4.63
C LEU A 20 -15.65 -13.85 3.83
N HIS A 21 -15.79 -12.64 4.33
CA HIS A 21 -16.54 -11.57 3.65
C HIS A 21 -15.77 -10.24 3.73
N ARG A 22 -16.09 -9.30 2.84
CA ARG A 22 -15.55 -7.93 2.89
C ARG A 22 -16.42 -7.04 3.80
N PRO A 23 -15.78 -6.14 4.57
CA PRO A 23 -14.35 -6.08 4.77
C PRO A 23 -13.83 -7.25 5.59
N LEU A 24 -12.67 -7.81 5.22
CA LEU A 24 -12.03 -8.85 6.03
C LEU A 24 -11.41 -8.21 7.28
N LEU A 25 -11.87 -8.60 8.45
CA LEU A 25 -11.39 -8.07 9.74
C LEU A 25 -10.52 -9.11 10.43
N ILE A 26 -9.22 -8.84 10.47
CA ILE A 26 -8.19 -9.65 11.10
C ILE A 26 -7.75 -8.92 12.38
N ALA A 27 -7.85 -9.57 13.53
CA ALA A 27 -7.49 -8.97 14.81
C ALA A 27 -6.77 -9.95 15.73
N GLY A 28 -5.89 -9.46 16.61
CA GLY A 28 -5.18 -10.26 17.58
C GLY A 28 -3.82 -9.67 17.95
N PRO A 29 -3.06 -10.26 18.87
CA PRO A 29 -1.88 -9.63 19.43
C PRO A 29 -0.71 -9.57 18.41
N CYS A 30 0.17 -8.60 18.62
CA CYS A 30 1.43 -8.51 17.87
C CYS A 30 2.20 -9.84 17.97
N SER A 31 2.35 -10.37 19.17
CA SER A 31 3.00 -11.66 19.44
C SER A 31 2.16 -12.54 20.36
N ALA A 32 2.27 -13.87 20.16
CA ALA A 32 1.84 -14.83 21.16
C ALA A 32 2.84 -14.83 22.33
N GLU A 33 2.35 -14.53 23.53
CA GLU A 33 3.20 -14.33 24.71
C GLU A 33 2.96 -15.38 25.78
N SER A 34 1.73 -15.85 25.90
CA SER A 34 1.29 -16.94 26.74
C SER A 34 -0.09 -17.44 26.28
N GLU A 35 -0.43 -18.66 26.66
CA GLU A 35 -1.75 -19.23 26.37
C GLU A 35 -2.89 -18.35 26.92
N THR A 36 -2.74 -17.91 28.17
CA THR A 36 -3.73 -17.04 28.83
C THR A 36 -3.94 -15.73 28.07
N GLN A 37 -2.85 -15.08 27.64
CA GLN A 37 -2.92 -13.85 26.85
C GLN A 37 -3.65 -14.08 25.52
N MET A 38 -3.32 -15.16 24.82
CA MET A 38 -3.93 -15.52 23.54
C MET A 38 -5.44 -15.79 23.70
N LEU A 39 -5.82 -16.66 24.63
CA LEU A 39 -7.21 -17.03 24.86
C LEU A 39 -8.05 -15.86 25.35
N THR A 40 -7.54 -15.05 26.28
CA THR A 40 -8.28 -13.89 26.78
C THR A 40 -8.52 -12.87 25.67
N THR A 41 -7.52 -12.60 24.84
CA THR A 41 -7.67 -11.71 23.68
C THR A 41 -8.68 -12.26 22.67
N ALA A 42 -8.55 -13.56 22.32
CA ALA A 42 -9.43 -14.20 21.34
C ALA A 42 -10.90 -14.24 21.78
N ARG A 43 -11.14 -14.59 23.05
CA ARG A 43 -12.49 -14.58 23.64
C ARG A 43 -13.09 -13.18 23.67
N GLY A 44 -12.28 -12.16 23.99
CA GLY A 44 -12.72 -10.76 23.95
C GLY A 44 -13.11 -10.30 22.55
N LEU A 45 -12.43 -10.77 21.51
CA LEU A 45 -12.76 -10.50 20.10
C LEU A 45 -13.98 -11.30 19.63
N ALA A 46 -14.04 -12.60 19.94
CA ALA A 46 -15.15 -13.47 19.55
C ALA A 46 -16.49 -13.06 20.18
N ALA A 47 -16.50 -12.65 21.45
CA ALA A 47 -17.68 -12.19 22.13
C ALA A 47 -18.37 -10.98 21.48
N ARG A 48 -17.64 -10.23 20.66
CA ARG A 48 -18.13 -9.04 19.95
C ARG A 48 -18.49 -9.32 18.49
N GLY A 49 -18.07 -10.49 17.94
CA GLY A 49 -18.47 -11.00 16.64
C GLY A 49 -17.97 -10.21 15.42
N GLN A 50 -17.05 -9.25 15.61
CA GLN A 50 -16.58 -8.39 14.52
C GLN A 50 -15.33 -8.92 13.80
N ALA A 51 -14.46 -9.67 14.50
CA ALA A 51 -13.28 -10.27 13.90
C ALA A 51 -13.64 -11.61 13.23
N GLN A 52 -13.15 -11.85 12.03
CA GLN A 52 -13.29 -13.11 11.30
C GLN A 52 -12.06 -14.01 11.49
N VAL A 53 -10.90 -13.39 11.70
CA VAL A 53 -9.61 -14.07 11.77
C VAL A 53 -8.85 -13.56 12.98
N PHE A 54 -8.33 -14.52 13.78
CA PHE A 54 -7.42 -14.24 14.88
C PHE A 54 -5.97 -14.35 14.38
N ARG A 55 -5.20 -13.26 14.55
CA ARG A 55 -3.78 -13.22 14.20
C ARG A 55 -2.89 -13.24 15.45
N ALA A 56 -1.76 -13.92 15.37
CA ALA A 56 -0.68 -13.77 16.36
C ALA A 56 0.68 -14.10 15.70
N GLY A 57 1.71 -13.32 15.97
CA GLY A 57 3.08 -13.65 15.54
C GLY A 57 3.72 -14.64 16.51
N LEU A 58 4.13 -15.81 16.04
CA LEU A 58 4.78 -16.84 16.85
C LEU A 58 6.29 -16.71 16.83
N TRP A 59 6.85 -16.36 15.71
CA TRP A 59 8.28 -16.10 15.48
C TRP A 59 8.46 -14.64 15.10
N LYS A 60 9.36 -13.95 15.80
CA LYS A 60 9.55 -12.50 15.62
C LYS A 60 10.96 -12.20 15.10
N PRO A 61 11.11 -11.87 13.82
CA PRO A 61 12.39 -11.39 13.30
C PRO A 61 12.71 -10.04 13.94
N ARG A 62 13.71 -10.02 14.83
CA ARG A 62 14.12 -8.80 15.54
C ARG A 62 15.32 -8.14 14.89
N THR A 63 15.32 -6.82 14.82
CA THR A 63 16.47 -6.06 14.33
C THR A 63 17.66 -6.11 15.30
N ARG A 64 17.37 -6.26 16.61
CA ARG A 64 18.40 -6.39 17.65
C ARG A 64 18.16 -7.66 18.43
N PRO A 65 19.21 -8.46 18.70
CA PRO A 65 19.10 -9.64 19.56
C PRO A 65 18.79 -9.23 21.02
N GLY A 66 18.31 -10.18 21.82
CA GLY A 66 18.02 -9.96 23.24
C GLY A 66 16.65 -9.37 23.54
N THR A 67 15.80 -9.16 22.55
CA THR A 67 14.38 -8.83 22.75
C THR A 67 13.51 -10.09 22.60
N PHE A 68 12.22 -10.01 22.99
CA PHE A 68 11.32 -11.15 22.87
C PHE A 68 11.15 -11.59 21.41
N GLU A 69 11.58 -12.81 21.11
CA GLU A 69 11.60 -13.37 19.75
C GLU A 69 10.36 -14.22 19.41
N GLY A 70 9.36 -14.23 20.29
CA GLY A 70 8.12 -15.00 20.14
C GLY A 70 8.10 -16.25 20.99
N SER A 71 6.98 -17.00 20.95
CA SER A 71 6.77 -18.25 21.67
C SER A 71 7.20 -19.47 20.85
N GLY A 72 7.51 -19.29 19.56
CA GLY A 72 7.83 -20.40 18.67
C GLY A 72 6.71 -21.44 18.57
N ASP A 73 7.09 -22.72 18.55
CA ASP A 73 6.18 -23.85 18.37
C ASP A 73 5.14 -23.98 19.48
N ALA A 74 5.45 -23.55 20.72
CA ALA A 74 4.45 -23.53 21.80
C ALA A 74 3.21 -22.71 21.47
N GLY A 75 3.38 -21.63 20.72
CA GLY A 75 2.28 -20.78 20.27
C GLY A 75 1.33 -21.45 19.26
N LEU A 76 1.76 -22.50 18.58
CA LEU A 76 0.92 -23.27 17.65
C LEU A 76 -0.21 -24.00 18.40
N GLU A 77 0.11 -24.60 19.56
CA GLU A 77 -0.89 -25.23 20.41
C GLU A 77 -1.90 -24.20 20.94
N TRP A 78 -1.42 -23.01 21.30
CA TRP A 78 -2.32 -21.92 21.75
C TRP A 78 -3.24 -21.43 20.63
N LEU A 79 -2.75 -21.35 19.39
CA LEU A 79 -3.60 -21.03 18.21
C LEU A 79 -4.68 -22.09 18.01
N ARG A 80 -4.35 -23.37 18.15
CA ARG A 80 -5.32 -24.45 18.07
C ARG A 80 -6.41 -24.31 19.13
N THR A 81 -5.99 -24.07 20.39
CA THR A 81 -6.94 -23.85 21.50
C THR A 81 -7.82 -22.61 21.25
N VAL A 82 -7.28 -21.53 20.68
CA VAL A 82 -8.06 -20.36 20.28
C VAL A 82 -9.12 -20.74 19.24
N LYS A 83 -8.76 -21.45 18.18
CA LYS A 83 -9.69 -21.92 17.14
C LYS A 83 -10.81 -22.77 17.72
N GLU A 84 -10.47 -23.77 18.51
CA GLU A 84 -11.42 -24.70 19.15
C GLU A 84 -12.38 -23.99 20.12
N SER A 85 -11.89 -23.00 20.88
CA SER A 85 -12.68 -22.33 21.92
C SER A 85 -13.50 -21.14 21.42
N THR A 86 -13.17 -20.56 20.27
CA THR A 86 -13.80 -19.32 19.77
C THR A 86 -14.42 -19.45 18.39
N GLY A 87 -14.02 -20.46 17.61
CA GLY A 87 -14.42 -20.59 16.20
C GLY A 87 -13.75 -19.59 15.24
N LEU A 88 -12.88 -18.71 15.74
CA LEU A 88 -12.14 -17.78 14.89
C LEU A 88 -11.11 -18.56 14.05
N LEU A 89 -11.00 -18.21 12.77
CA LEU A 89 -9.91 -18.67 11.91
C LEU A 89 -8.57 -18.15 12.41
N THR A 90 -7.50 -18.93 12.23
CA THR A 90 -6.18 -18.60 12.75
C THR A 90 -5.20 -18.20 11.67
N LEU A 91 -4.35 -17.21 11.96
CA LEU A 91 -3.38 -16.63 11.03
C LEU A 91 -2.07 -16.33 11.77
N THR A 92 -0.93 -16.79 11.24
CA THR A 92 0.39 -16.50 11.81
C THR A 92 1.46 -16.18 10.76
N GLU A 93 2.55 -15.52 11.21
CA GLU A 93 3.72 -15.19 10.39
C GLU A 93 4.59 -16.42 10.14
N VAL A 94 5.06 -16.56 8.91
CA VAL A 94 6.09 -17.53 8.54
C VAL A 94 7.28 -16.81 7.88
N ALA A 95 8.49 -17.28 8.17
CA ALA A 95 9.73 -16.72 7.64
C ALA A 95 10.65 -17.79 7.03
N THR A 96 10.35 -19.07 7.24
CA THR A 96 11.13 -20.21 6.74
C THR A 96 10.19 -21.36 6.32
N ALA A 97 10.72 -22.32 5.57
CA ALA A 97 10.01 -23.56 5.23
C ALA A 97 9.60 -24.36 6.47
N GLN A 98 10.46 -24.41 7.50
CA GLN A 98 10.15 -25.11 8.76
C GLN A 98 8.93 -24.49 9.48
N HIS A 99 8.79 -23.16 9.46
CA HIS A 99 7.61 -22.49 10.03
C HIS A 99 6.33 -22.89 9.26
N VAL A 100 6.41 -23.01 7.92
CA VAL A 100 5.29 -23.49 7.10
C VAL A 100 4.89 -24.91 7.51
N GLU A 101 5.85 -25.83 7.56
CA GLU A 101 5.58 -27.22 7.94
C GLU A 101 4.97 -27.35 9.35
N ALA A 102 5.48 -26.59 10.32
CA ALA A 102 4.97 -26.58 11.68
C ALA A 102 3.52 -26.05 11.73
N CYS A 103 3.21 -24.98 11.01
CA CYS A 103 1.86 -24.45 10.91
C CYS A 103 0.88 -25.42 10.25
N LEU A 104 1.30 -26.09 9.17
CA LEU A 104 0.46 -27.09 8.48
C LEU A 104 0.15 -28.28 9.40
N LYS A 105 1.13 -28.80 10.14
CA LYS A 105 0.95 -29.86 11.12
C LYS A 105 0.02 -29.46 12.26
N ALA A 106 0.07 -28.20 12.69
CA ALA A 106 -0.78 -27.68 13.76
C ALA A 106 -2.21 -27.29 13.30
N GLY A 107 -2.50 -27.32 12.00
CA GLY A 107 -3.82 -26.97 11.45
C GLY A 107 -4.15 -25.49 11.50
N VAL A 108 -3.15 -24.62 11.36
CA VAL A 108 -3.33 -23.18 11.20
C VAL A 108 -4.05 -22.91 9.88
N ASP A 109 -5.03 -22.01 9.88
CA ASP A 109 -5.92 -21.82 8.70
C ASP A 109 -5.28 -20.96 7.60
N MET A 110 -4.44 -20.01 7.96
CA MET A 110 -3.84 -19.05 7.04
C MET A 110 -2.44 -18.62 7.49
N LEU A 111 -1.61 -18.19 6.56
CA LEU A 111 -0.25 -17.73 6.82
C LEU A 111 -0.03 -16.32 6.29
N TRP A 112 0.91 -15.56 6.88
CA TRP A 112 1.44 -14.39 6.21
C TRP A 112 2.97 -14.40 6.15
N ILE A 113 3.50 -13.90 5.04
CA ILE A 113 4.92 -13.62 4.87
C ILE A 113 5.19 -12.21 5.41
N GLY A 114 6.10 -12.09 6.37
CA GLY A 114 6.39 -10.84 7.06
C GLY A 114 7.15 -9.84 6.20
N ALA A 115 7.03 -8.55 6.55
CA ALA A 115 7.66 -7.44 5.81
C ALA A 115 9.20 -7.50 5.78
N ARG A 116 9.84 -8.20 6.70
CA ARG A 116 11.30 -8.42 6.71
C ARG A 116 11.72 -9.63 5.87
N THR A 117 10.81 -10.56 5.63
CA THR A 117 11.03 -11.75 4.78
C THR A 117 10.77 -11.42 3.31
N THR A 118 9.72 -10.64 3.02
CA THR A 118 9.33 -10.24 1.66
C THR A 118 10.46 -9.68 0.79
N PRO A 119 11.40 -8.83 1.30
CA PRO A 119 12.48 -8.30 0.48
C PRO A 119 13.59 -9.32 0.14
N ASN A 120 13.53 -10.53 0.68
CA ASN A 120 14.49 -11.59 0.35
C ASN A 120 13.87 -12.62 -0.61
N PRO A 121 14.20 -12.58 -1.93
CA PRO A 121 13.64 -13.50 -2.91
C PRO A 121 13.94 -14.99 -2.64
N PHE A 122 15.08 -15.30 -2.00
CA PHE A 122 15.42 -16.68 -1.66
C PHE A 122 14.51 -17.22 -0.56
N SER A 123 14.34 -16.48 0.53
CA SER A 123 13.44 -16.87 1.62
C SER A 123 11.98 -17.00 1.16
N VAL A 124 11.50 -16.08 0.31
CA VAL A 124 10.16 -16.18 -0.27
C VAL A 124 10.04 -17.40 -1.18
N GLN A 125 11.09 -17.73 -1.96
CA GLN A 125 11.11 -18.92 -2.82
C GLN A 125 11.06 -20.22 -1.99
N GLU A 126 11.84 -20.32 -0.93
CA GLU A 126 11.82 -21.48 -0.02
C GLU A 126 10.44 -21.69 0.62
N ILE A 127 9.79 -20.60 1.06
CA ILE A 127 8.41 -20.64 1.58
C ILE A 127 7.43 -21.10 0.48
N ALA A 128 7.53 -20.53 -0.72
CA ALA A 128 6.68 -20.90 -1.86
C ALA A 128 6.85 -22.39 -2.24
N ASP A 129 8.09 -22.89 -2.22
CA ASP A 129 8.38 -24.29 -2.52
C ASP A 129 7.81 -25.24 -1.45
N ALA A 130 7.88 -24.85 -0.18
CA ALA A 130 7.25 -25.61 0.92
C ALA A 130 5.71 -25.64 0.84
N LEU A 131 5.12 -24.70 0.12
CA LEU A 131 3.67 -24.60 -0.08
C LEU A 131 3.18 -25.30 -1.36
N ARG A 132 4.06 -25.91 -2.17
CA ARG A 132 3.64 -26.62 -3.38
C ARG A 132 2.68 -27.77 -3.07
N GLY A 133 1.55 -27.76 -3.75
CA GLY A 133 0.52 -28.79 -3.54
C GLY A 133 -0.27 -28.65 -2.25
N VAL A 134 -0.06 -27.57 -1.50
CA VAL A 134 -0.81 -27.24 -0.28
C VAL A 134 -1.85 -26.18 -0.61
N ASP A 135 -3.09 -26.40 -0.23
CA ASP A 135 -4.16 -25.44 -0.39
C ASP A 135 -4.41 -24.67 0.91
N ILE A 136 -3.53 -23.73 1.22
CA ILE A 136 -3.64 -22.81 2.36
C ILE A 136 -3.57 -21.36 1.89
N PRO A 137 -4.41 -20.43 2.38
CA PRO A 137 -4.31 -19.02 2.06
C PRO A 137 -3.06 -18.36 2.60
N VAL A 138 -2.42 -17.51 1.79
CA VAL A 138 -1.19 -16.82 2.17
C VAL A 138 -1.29 -15.32 1.87
N PHE A 139 -1.05 -14.53 2.90
CA PHE A 139 -0.92 -13.06 2.76
C PHE A 139 0.56 -12.67 2.61
N VAL A 140 0.84 -11.63 1.85
CA VAL A 140 2.19 -11.08 1.70
C VAL A 140 2.21 -9.64 2.15
N LYS A 141 2.93 -9.32 3.24
CA LYS A 141 3.17 -7.93 3.63
C LYS A 141 4.11 -7.25 2.64
N ASN A 142 3.87 -5.96 2.35
CA ASN A 142 4.84 -5.18 1.58
C ASN A 142 6.21 -5.20 2.27
N PRO A 143 7.34 -5.12 1.49
CA PRO A 143 8.68 -5.02 2.06
C PRO A 143 8.82 -3.77 2.95
N ILE A 144 9.80 -3.79 3.86
CA ILE A 144 10.06 -2.65 4.75
C ILE A 144 10.36 -1.39 3.95
N ASN A 145 11.21 -1.50 2.93
CA ASN A 145 11.57 -0.40 2.04
C ASN A 145 10.56 -0.27 0.89
N PRO A 146 10.33 0.93 0.34
CA PRO A 146 9.36 1.16 -0.73
C PRO A 146 9.88 0.57 -2.06
N ASP A 147 9.55 -0.70 -2.29
CA ASP A 147 9.87 -1.44 -3.51
C ASP A 147 8.67 -2.27 -3.97
N LEU A 148 7.98 -1.77 -4.99
CA LEU A 148 6.81 -2.43 -5.56
C LEU A 148 7.15 -3.73 -6.28
N GLN A 149 8.33 -3.81 -6.92
CA GLN A 149 8.73 -4.99 -7.68
C GLN A 149 9.04 -6.17 -6.77
N LEU A 150 9.65 -5.93 -5.61
CA LEU A 150 9.85 -6.98 -4.60
C LEU A 150 8.52 -7.51 -4.05
N TRP A 151 7.53 -6.62 -3.87
CA TRP A 151 6.20 -7.04 -3.40
C TRP A 151 5.47 -7.89 -4.45
N ILE A 152 5.46 -7.42 -5.70
CA ILE A 152 4.89 -8.17 -6.84
C ILE A 152 5.62 -9.51 -7.00
N GLY A 153 6.95 -9.52 -7.00
CA GLY A 153 7.75 -10.73 -7.15
C GLY A 153 7.50 -11.78 -6.06
N ALA A 154 7.16 -11.36 -4.83
CA ALA A 154 6.76 -12.29 -3.77
C ALA A 154 5.41 -12.96 -4.08
N LEU A 155 4.41 -12.19 -4.55
CA LEU A 155 3.11 -12.71 -4.97
C LEU A 155 3.24 -13.67 -6.17
N GLU A 156 4.07 -13.30 -7.15
CA GLU A 156 4.34 -14.15 -8.33
C GLU A 156 4.94 -15.51 -7.94
N ARG A 157 5.83 -15.56 -6.94
CA ARG A 157 6.40 -16.82 -6.46
C ARG A 157 5.34 -17.74 -5.89
N LEU A 158 4.41 -17.22 -5.10
CA LEU A 158 3.28 -18.00 -4.60
C LEU A 158 2.40 -18.53 -5.74
N GLN A 159 2.06 -17.70 -6.72
CA GLN A 159 1.31 -18.14 -7.89
C GLN A 159 2.03 -19.23 -8.68
N ARG A 160 3.35 -19.06 -8.92
CA ARG A 160 4.17 -20.08 -9.62
C ARG A 160 4.30 -21.38 -8.83
N ALA A 161 4.20 -21.34 -7.52
CA ALA A 161 4.13 -22.54 -6.68
C ALA A 161 2.76 -23.26 -6.76
N GLY A 162 1.77 -22.64 -7.42
CA GLY A 162 0.43 -23.20 -7.64
C GLY A 162 -0.64 -22.67 -6.70
N LEU A 163 -0.30 -21.73 -5.80
CA LEU A 163 -1.29 -21.14 -4.90
C LEU A 163 -2.26 -20.25 -5.69
N LYS A 164 -3.54 -20.34 -5.33
CA LYS A 164 -4.63 -19.50 -5.86
C LYS A 164 -5.17 -18.55 -4.80
N ARG A 165 -5.10 -18.95 -3.52
CA ARG A 165 -5.59 -18.19 -2.36
C ARG A 165 -4.46 -17.38 -1.76
N TYR A 166 -4.17 -16.21 -2.34
CA TYR A 166 -3.19 -15.28 -1.81
C TYR A 166 -3.68 -13.83 -1.91
N ALA A 167 -3.22 -13.00 -0.97
CA ALA A 167 -3.56 -11.59 -0.88
C ALA A 167 -2.37 -10.76 -0.40
N ALA A 168 -2.45 -9.45 -0.54
CA ALA A 168 -1.44 -8.52 -0.07
C ALA A 168 -1.84 -7.87 1.26
N ILE A 169 -0.85 -7.50 2.08
CA ILE A 169 -1.05 -6.67 3.27
C ILE A 169 -0.18 -5.41 3.15
N HIS A 170 -0.82 -4.26 3.22
CA HIS A 170 -0.13 -2.97 3.25
C HIS A 170 0.06 -2.49 4.69
N ARG A 171 1.32 -2.39 5.12
CA ARG A 171 1.72 -1.99 6.49
C ARG A 171 2.55 -0.71 6.55
N GLY A 172 2.61 0.06 5.44
CA GLY A 172 3.49 1.21 5.28
C GLY A 172 4.95 0.84 5.07
N PHE A 173 5.78 1.85 4.86
CA PHE A 173 7.20 1.70 4.55
C PHE A 173 8.06 2.45 5.55
N SER A 174 9.25 1.94 5.83
CA SER A 174 10.28 2.66 6.55
C SER A 174 10.77 3.81 5.68
N TRP A 175 10.81 5.01 6.25
CA TRP A 175 11.23 6.22 5.55
C TRP A 175 12.22 7.00 6.41
N PHE A 176 13.17 7.69 5.79
CA PHE A 176 14.22 8.43 6.49
C PHE A 176 13.74 9.77 7.06
N GLU A 177 12.71 10.36 6.46
CA GLU A 177 12.12 11.59 6.96
C GLU A 177 11.17 11.32 8.12
N ARG A 178 11.06 12.28 9.02
CA ARG A 178 10.11 12.19 10.15
C ARG A 178 8.69 12.39 9.62
N THR A 179 7.86 11.38 9.86
CA THR A 179 6.42 11.43 9.60
C THR A 179 5.66 11.33 10.92
N PRO A 180 4.38 11.72 10.98
CA PRO A 180 3.55 11.52 12.16
C PRO A 180 3.25 10.03 12.43
N PHE A 181 3.63 9.13 11.51
CA PHE A 181 3.42 7.70 11.56
C PHE A 181 4.73 6.96 11.82
N ARG A 182 4.64 5.75 12.38
CA ARG A 182 5.79 4.85 12.55
C ARG A 182 6.37 4.40 11.20
N ASN A 183 5.49 4.11 10.25
CA ASN A 183 5.85 3.80 8.88
C ASN A 183 5.05 4.70 7.95
N SER A 184 5.71 5.28 6.95
CA SER A 184 5.01 6.13 5.97
C SER A 184 3.95 5.32 5.22
N PRO A 185 2.71 5.78 5.15
CA PRO A 185 1.64 5.04 4.46
C PRO A 185 1.93 4.84 2.96
N MET A 186 2.48 5.84 2.27
CA MET A 186 2.78 5.78 0.82
C MET A 186 1.67 5.06 0.05
N TRP A 187 0.46 5.60 0.12
CA TRP A 187 -0.75 4.99 -0.44
C TRP A 187 -0.67 4.74 -1.95
N GLU A 188 0.22 5.43 -2.66
CA GLU A 188 0.51 5.19 -4.07
C GLU A 188 0.96 3.75 -4.38
N PHE A 189 1.59 3.04 -3.42
CA PHE A 189 2.02 1.64 -3.63
C PHE A 189 0.85 0.66 -3.69
N PRO A 190 -0.07 0.59 -2.70
CA PRO A 190 -1.24 -0.28 -2.82
C PRO A 190 -2.18 0.16 -3.95
N ILE A 191 -2.29 1.45 -4.26
CA ILE A 191 -3.06 1.94 -5.41
C ILE A 191 -2.46 1.41 -6.72
N ARG A 192 -1.15 1.54 -6.94
CA ARG A 192 -0.46 0.99 -8.11
C ARG A 192 -0.57 -0.53 -8.20
N LEU A 193 -0.46 -1.22 -7.06
CA LEU A 193 -0.61 -2.67 -7.01
C LEU A 193 -2.03 -3.08 -7.42
N LYS A 194 -3.05 -2.40 -6.91
CA LYS A 194 -4.45 -2.65 -7.25
C LYS A 194 -4.78 -2.29 -8.70
N ALA A 195 -4.20 -1.23 -9.24
CA ALA A 195 -4.34 -0.84 -10.65
C ALA A 195 -3.72 -1.89 -11.59
N ALA A 196 -2.55 -2.44 -11.22
CA ALA A 196 -1.90 -3.49 -12.01
C ALA A 196 -2.63 -4.85 -11.91
N PHE A 197 -3.24 -5.14 -10.76
CA PHE A 197 -3.91 -6.41 -10.47
C PHE A 197 -5.28 -6.17 -9.82
N PRO A 198 -6.32 -5.82 -10.60
CA PRO A 198 -7.63 -5.43 -10.06
C PRO A 198 -8.30 -6.50 -9.19
N GLU A 199 -8.04 -7.79 -9.44
CA GLU A 199 -8.60 -8.90 -8.66
C GLU A 199 -7.86 -9.15 -7.34
N LEU A 200 -6.66 -8.59 -7.15
CA LEU A 200 -5.88 -8.82 -5.95
C LEU A 200 -6.54 -8.17 -4.73
N GLU A 201 -6.80 -8.97 -3.71
CA GLU A 201 -7.25 -8.47 -2.42
C GLU A 201 -6.09 -7.83 -1.65
N ILE A 202 -6.31 -6.62 -1.10
CA ILE A 202 -5.30 -5.90 -0.32
C ILE A 202 -5.91 -5.54 1.04
N VAL A 203 -5.26 -5.97 2.10
CA VAL A 203 -5.62 -5.67 3.50
C VAL A 203 -4.72 -4.55 4.03
N GLY A 204 -5.29 -3.55 4.68
CA GLY A 204 -4.55 -2.51 5.39
C GLY A 204 -4.10 -3.00 6.77
N ASP A 205 -2.88 -2.63 7.19
CA ASP A 205 -2.38 -2.88 8.56
C ASP A 205 -2.16 -1.52 9.27
N PRO A 206 -3.23 -0.92 9.78
CA PRO A 206 -3.18 0.41 10.37
C PRO A 206 -2.33 0.48 11.63
N SER A 207 -2.21 -0.61 12.39
CA SER A 207 -1.39 -0.63 13.61
C SER A 207 0.08 -0.37 13.32
N HIS A 208 0.64 -1.06 12.31
CA HIS A 208 2.04 -0.87 11.93
C HIS A 208 2.30 0.45 11.20
N ILE A 209 1.32 0.97 10.47
CA ILE A 209 1.43 2.31 9.86
C ILE A 209 1.42 3.37 10.96
N ALA A 210 0.41 3.37 11.80
CA ALA A 210 0.20 4.37 12.85
C ALA A 210 1.33 4.38 13.90
N GLY A 211 1.67 3.21 14.45
CA GLY A 211 2.63 3.05 15.53
C GLY A 211 2.15 3.54 16.90
N SER A 212 0.94 4.08 16.97
CA SER A 212 0.28 4.54 18.21
C SER A 212 -1.23 4.40 18.11
N ARG A 213 -1.89 4.08 19.23
CA ARG A 213 -3.34 3.78 19.31
C ARG A 213 -4.22 4.89 18.78
N ASP A 214 -3.88 6.12 19.12
CA ASP A 214 -4.64 7.33 18.77
C ASP A 214 -4.77 7.53 17.25
N LYS A 215 -3.87 6.96 16.46
CA LYS A 215 -3.85 7.10 14.98
C LYS A 215 -4.37 5.90 14.23
N VAL A 216 -4.57 4.75 14.89
CA VAL A 216 -5.05 3.52 14.23
C VAL A 216 -6.36 3.76 13.50
N GLY A 217 -7.31 4.47 14.13
CA GLY A 217 -8.60 4.78 13.53
C GLY A 217 -8.53 5.63 12.26
N LEU A 218 -7.69 6.65 12.29
CA LEU A 218 -7.44 7.50 11.10
C LEU A 218 -6.92 6.67 9.93
N VAL A 219 -5.89 5.85 10.18
CA VAL A 219 -5.26 5.03 9.13
C VAL A 219 -6.21 3.93 8.65
N ALA A 220 -6.99 3.33 9.56
CA ALA A 220 -8.00 2.33 9.21
C ALA A 220 -9.07 2.91 8.27
N GLN A 221 -9.57 4.11 8.56
CA GLN A 221 -10.54 4.78 7.70
C GLN A 221 -9.93 5.13 6.33
N GLN A 222 -8.72 5.66 6.29
CA GLN A 222 -8.02 5.93 5.03
C GLN A 222 -7.87 4.68 4.16
N ALA A 223 -7.52 3.53 4.75
CA ALA A 223 -7.43 2.27 4.02
C ALA A 223 -8.78 1.87 3.41
N LEU A 224 -9.87 2.01 4.16
CA LEU A 224 -11.22 1.71 3.67
C LEU A 224 -11.71 2.70 2.62
N ASP A 225 -11.39 3.99 2.77
CA ASP A 225 -11.72 5.03 1.79
C ASP A 225 -11.02 4.79 0.44
N LEU A 226 -9.82 4.19 0.47
CA LEU A 226 -9.08 3.76 -0.73
C LEU A 226 -9.57 2.42 -1.30
N GLY A 227 -10.60 1.81 -0.70
CA GLY A 227 -11.18 0.56 -1.18
C GLY A 227 -10.34 -0.68 -0.89
N LEU A 228 -9.47 -0.66 0.13
CA LEU A 228 -8.79 -1.87 0.57
C LEU A 228 -9.81 -2.89 1.09
N SER A 229 -9.53 -4.17 0.87
CA SER A 229 -10.47 -5.28 1.05
C SER A 229 -10.69 -5.69 2.51
N GLY A 230 -9.92 -5.12 3.43
CA GLY A 230 -10.02 -5.42 4.86
C GLY A 230 -8.94 -4.74 5.69
N LEU A 231 -8.92 -5.06 6.98
CA LEU A 231 -8.01 -4.50 7.97
C LEU A 231 -7.36 -5.61 8.81
N MET A 232 -6.07 -5.44 9.13
CA MET A 232 -5.34 -6.25 10.12
C MET A 232 -4.94 -5.34 11.28
N ILE A 233 -5.58 -5.51 12.44
CA ILE A 233 -5.42 -4.63 13.60
C ILE A 233 -4.80 -5.41 14.76
N GLU A 234 -3.79 -4.83 15.42
CA GLU A 234 -3.19 -5.42 16.60
C GLU A 234 -4.05 -5.16 17.84
N VAL A 235 -4.41 -6.26 18.52
CA VAL A 235 -5.27 -6.24 19.70
C VAL A 235 -4.67 -7.12 20.80
N HIS A 236 -4.56 -6.59 22.00
CA HIS A 236 -4.01 -7.29 23.16
C HIS A 236 -4.92 -7.10 24.38
N THR A 237 -5.07 -8.13 25.22
CA THR A 237 -5.91 -8.04 26.40
C THR A 237 -5.49 -6.95 27.39
N ASP A 238 -4.18 -6.70 27.51
CA ASP A 238 -3.57 -5.64 28.32
C ASP A 238 -2.37 -5.04 27.57
N PRO A 239 -2.62 -4.08 26.64
CA PRO A 239 -1.57 -3.55 25.79
C PRO A 239 -0.36 -2.95 26.54
N ALA A 240 -0.56 -2.46 27.76
CA ALA A 240 0.52 -1.89 28.56
C ALA A 240 1.56 -2.95 29.00
N LYS A 241 1.15 -4.22 29.07
CA LYS A 241 2.02 -5.36 29.42
C LYS A 241 2.52 -6.13 28.21
N ALA A 242 2.18 -5.71 26.99
CA ALA A 242 2.60 -6.38 25.78
C ALA A 242 4.13 -6.37 25.65
N ARG A 243 4.71 -7.53 25.31
CA ARG A 243 6.17 -7.71 25.13
C ARG A 243 6.68 -7.17 23.78
N SER A 244 5.76 -6.83 22.89
CA SER A 244 6.07 -6.24 21.58
C SER A 244 5.02 -5.22 21.19
N ASP A 245 5.45 -4.12 20.59
CA ASP A 245 4.61 -3.08 19.95
C ASP A 245 3.42 -2.59 20.81
N ALA A 246 3.66 -2.41 22.13
CA ALA A 246 2.65 -2.04 23.15
C ALA A 246 1.85 -0.77 22.82
N GLU A 247 2.49 0.21 22.18
CA GLU A 247 1.92 1.53 21.93
C GLU A 247 0.81 1.53 20.87
N GLN A 248 0.83 0.57 19.94
CA GLN A 248 -0.09 0.52 18.81
C GLN A 248 -1.23 -0.50 18.96
N GLN A 249 -1.18 -1.38 19.96
CA GLN A 249 -2.19 -2.40 20.17
C GLN A 249 -3.41 -1.83 20.90
N LEU A 250 -4.60 -2.19 20.44
CA LEU A 250 -5.87 -1.84 21.08
C LEU A 250 -6.27 -2.90 22.12
N THR A 251 -7.15 -2.55 23.03
CA THR A 251 -7.89 -3.57 23.78
C THR A 251 -9.01 -4.18 22.92
N PRO A 252 -9.56 -5.37 23.23
CA PRO A 252 -10.73 -5.89 22.52
C PRO A 252 -11.94 -4.93 22.56
N ALA A 253 -12.07 -4.13 23.62
CA ALA A 253 -13.13 -3.12 23.73
C ALA A 253 -12.89 -1.94 22.78
N ASP A 254 -11.67 -1.40 22.77
CA ASP A 254 -11.31 -0.29 21.87
C ASP A 254 -11.38 -0.72 20.40
N TYR A 255 -10.99 -1.97 20.09
CA TYR A 255 -11.14 -2.53 18.74
C TYR A 255 -12.60 -2.55 18.30
N ALA A 256 -13.51 -3.00 19.16
CA ALA A 256 -14.93 -3.04 18.83
C ALA A 256 -15.50 -1.63 18.61
N ALA A 257 -15.21 -0.69 19.50
CA ALA A 257 -15.61 0.70 19.34
C ALA A 257 -15.05 1.32 18.05
N LEU A 258 -13.79 0.99 17.72
CA LEU A 258 -13.20 1.44 16.47
C LEU A 258 -13.98 0.89 15.27
N VAL A 259 -14.21 -0.42 15.18
CA VAL A 259 -14.91 -1.05 14.06
C VAL A 259 -16.31 -0.48 13.88
N GLU A 260 -17.04 -0.23 14.98
CA GLU A 260 -18.36 0.41 14.98
C GLU A 260 -18.32 1.86 14.44
N SER A 261 -17.22 2.57 14.63
CA SER A 261 -17.05 3.95 14.16
C SER A 261 -16.63 4.06 12.68
N LEU A 262 -16.12 2.97 12.08
CA LEU A 262 -15.62 2.97 10.69
C LEU A 262 -16.76 3.03 9.68
N ILE A 263 -16.56 3.82 8.64
CA ILE A 263 -17.46 3.89 7.50
C ILE A 263 -16.95 2.91 6.43
N PHE A 264 -17.72 1.84 6.19
CA PHE A 264 -17.42 0.88 5.14
C PHE A 264 -17.94 1.39 3.79
N ARG A 265 -17.01 1.67 2.86
CA ARG A 265 -17.35 2.21 1.54
C ARG A 265 -17.85 1.09 0.62
N GLN A 266 -18.84 1.39 -0.20
CA GLN A 266 -19.27 0.51 -1.28
C GLN A 266 -18.32 0.62 -2.47
N ALA A 267 -17.97 -0.51 -3.07
CA ALA A 267 -17.06 -0.54 -4.22
C ALA A 267 -17.67 0.07 -5.49
N LEU A 268 -19.00 0.03 -5.62
CA LEU A 268 -19.73 0.53 -6.80
C LEU A 268 -20.71 1.63 -6.36
N PRO A 269 -20.69 2.79 -7.02
CA PRO A 269 -21.68 3.85 -6.77
C PRO A 269 -23.07 3.39 -7.26
N THR A 270 -24.12 3.96 -6.65
CA THR A 270 -25.46 3.84 -7.22
C THR A 270 -25.52 4.51 -8.62
N PRO A 271 -26.42 4.13 -9.53
CA PRO A 271 -26.52 4.74 -10.86
C PRO A 271 -26.53 6.27 -10.84
N SER A 272 -27.29 6.90 -9.94
CA SER A 272 -27.37 8.35 -9.82
C SER A 272 -26.07 9.01 -9.32
N MET A 273 -25.24 8.27 -8.54
CA MET A 273 -23.92 8.75 -8.13
C MET A 273 -22.89 8.55 -9.24
N HIS A 274 -23.07 7.53 -10.08
CA HIS A 274 -22.18 7.25 -11.20
C HIS A 274 -22.14 8.43 -12.17
N ASP A 275 -23.31 8.91 -12.63
CA ASP A 275 -23.41 10.01 -13.59
C ASP A 275 -22.73 11.29 -13.05
N ARG A 276 -22.97 11.61 -11.77
CA ARG A 276 -22.34 12.77 -11.15
C ARG A 276 -20.82 12.65 -10.99
N LEU A 277 -20.32 11.43 -10.73
CA LEU A 277 -18.88 11.17 -10.65
C LEU A 277 -18.22 11.29 -12.03
N GLU A 278 -18.86 10.79 -13.08
CA GLU A 278 -18.35 10.92 -14.45
C GLU A 278 -18.28 12.40 -14.89
N GLU A 279 -19.32 13.21 -14.64
CA GLU A 279 -19.27 14.66 -14.88
C GLU A 279 -18.07 15.33 -14.18
N LEU A 280 -17.79 14.97 -12.92
CA LEU A 280 -16.66 15.54 -12.18
C LEU A 280 -15.30 15.04 -12.69
N ARG A 281 -15.22 13.78 -13.15
CA ARG A 281 -14.02 13.21 -13.79
C ARG A 281 -13.73 13.90 -15.12
N ASP A 282 -14.74 14.11 -15.96
CA ASP A 282 -14.60 14.84 -17.21
C ASP A 282 -14.06 16.27 -17.00
N LEU A 283 -14.49 16.95 -15.92
CA LEU A 283 -13.93 18.25 -15.55
C LEU A 283 -12.47 18.16 -15.11
N ILE A 284 -12.09 17.12 -14.38
CA ILE A 284 -10.68 16.90 -14.00
C ILE A 284 -9.84 16.60 -15.24
N ASP A 285 -10.31 15.75 -16.16
CA ASP A 285 -9.61 15.41 -17.40
C ASP A 285 -9.35 16.65 -18.27
N GLN A 286 -10.33 17.56 -18.36
CA GLN A 286 -10.16 18.84 -19.04
C GLN A 286 -9.09 19.72 -18.38
N LEU A 287 -9.09 19.82 -17.04
CA LEU A 287 -8.07 20.58 -16.31
C LEU A 287 -6.69 19.96 -16.45
N ASP A 288 -6.58 18.62 -16.42
CA ASP A 288 -5.31 17.90 -16.61
C ASP A 288 -4.74 18.11 -18.01
N GLU A 289 -5.60 18.16 -19.04
CA GLU A 289 -5.21 18.52 -20.40
C GLU A 289 -4.68 19.95 -20.49
N GLU A 290 -5.38 20.92 -19.88
CA GLU A 290 -4.93 22.31 -19.81
C GLU A 290 -3.58 22.45 -19.10
N ILE A 291 -3.39 21.77 -17.96
CA ILE A 291 -2.13 21.73 -17.22
C ILE A 291 -1.02 21.18 -18.11
N SER A 292 -1.27 20.07 -18.80
CA SER A 292 -0.30 19.42 -19.70
C SER A 292 0.11 20.34 -20.84
N GLN A 293 -0.83 21.03 -21.48
CA GLN A 293 -0.58 22.02 -22.54
C GLN A 293 0.26 23.19 -22.03
N LYS A 294 -0.06 23.75 -20.85
CA LYS A 294 0.72 24.83 -20.22
C LYS A 294 2.11 24.39 -19.83
N MET A 295 2.27 23.14 -19.39
CA MET A 295 3.59 22.55 -19.10
C MET A 295 4.42 22.37 -20.39
N GLY A 296 3.82 21.91 -21.48
CA GLY A 296 4.48 21.84 -22.79
C GLY A 296 5.01 23.19 -23.21
N ALA A 297 4.15 24.20 -23.26
CA ALA A 297 4.52 25.57 -23.63
C ALA A 297 5.63 26.15 -22.71
N ARG A 298 5.58 25.84 -21.40
CA ARG A 298 6.63 26.22 -20.46
C ARG A 298 7.97 25.56 -20.77
N MET A 299 7.97 24.29 -21.18
CA MET A 299 9.21 23.57 -21.54
C MET A 299 9.81 24.08 -22.85
N ASP A 300 9.00 24.52 -23.80
CA ASP A 300 9.48 25.18 -25.03
C ASP A 300 10.21 26.50 -24.72
N ILE A 301 9.66 27.29 -23.80
CA ILE A 301 10.34 28.51 -23.31
C ILE A 301 11.64 28.14 -22.58
N ALA A 302 11.66 27.06 -21.79
CA ALA A 302 12.87 26.60 -21.10
C ALA A 302 13.97 26.19 -22.10
N ALA A 303 13.62 25.52 -23.19
CA ALA A 303 14.56 25.18 -24.25
C ALA A 303 15.17 26.45 -24.89
N ARG A 304 14.33 27.44 -25.27
CA ARG A 304 14.80 28.72 -25.81
C ARG A 304 15.70 29.49 -24.85
N ILE A 305 15.45 29.43 -23.55
CA ILE A 305 16.36 30.00 -22.53
C ILE A 305 17.70 29.26 -22.53
N GLY A 306 17.70 27.93 -22.72
CA GLY A 306 18.91 27.13 -22.83
C GLY A 306 19.76 27.56 -24.05
N ASP A 307 19.13 27.72 -25.22
CA ASP A 307 19.79 28.20 -26.45
C ASP A 307 20.44 29.56 -26.22
N HIS A 308 19.69 30.52 -25.70
CA HIS A 308 20.18 31.87 -25.44
C HIS A 308 21.34 31.90 -24.42
N LYS A 309 21.31 31.06 -23.41
CA LYS A 309 22.40 30.92 -22.44
C LYS A 309 23.68 30.34 -23.09
N ARG A 310 23.51 29.35 -24.00
CA ARG A 310 24.65 28.78 -24.74
C ARG A 310 25.31 29.82 -25.64
N GLU A 311 24.52 30.58 -26.38
CA GLU A 311 25.02 31.64 -27.26
C GLU A 311 25.84 32.70 -26.51
N HIS A 312 25.51 32.96 -25.23
CA HIS A 312 26.14 34.00 -24.43
C HIS A 312 27.09 33.46 -23.33
N ASN A 313 27.43 32.17 -23.36
CA ASN A 313 28.29 31.51 -22.35
C ASN A 313 27.79 31.68 -20.91
N VAL A 314 26.48 31.68 -20.68
CA VAL A 314 25.85 31.80 -19.35
C VAL A 314 25.56 30.41 -18.77
N ALA A 315 25.88 30.23 -17.49
CA ALA A 315 25.59 28.99 -16.77
C ALA A 315 24.09 28.68 -16.71
N ILE A 316 23.72 27.40 -16.96
CA ILE A 316 22.32 26.96 -16.95
C ILE A 316 21.74 27.06 -15.54
N LEU A 317 22.49 26.60 -14.53
CA LEU A 317 22.03 26.62 -13.14
C LEU A 317 22.16 28.03 -12.55
N GLN A 318 21.06 28.56 -12.02
CA GLN A 318 20.98 29.86 -11.36
C GLN A 318 20.23 29.71 -10.02
N PRO A 319 20.92 29.40 -8.90
CA PRO A 319 20.28 29.07 -7.61
C PRO A 319 19.36 30.18 -7.10
N GLU A 320 19.78 31.44 -7.15
CA GLU A 320 18.97 32.58 -6.69
C GLU A 320 17.64 32.71 -7.45
N ARG A 321 17.63 32.40 -8.75
CA ARG A 321 16.42 32.39 -9.57
C ARG A 321 15.46 31.31 -9.11
N TRP A 322 16.00 30.10 -8.81
CA TRP A 322 15.22 28.99 -8.32
C TRP A 322 14.56 29.29 -6.97
N GLU A 323 15.29 29.85 -6.02
CA GLU A 323 14.75 30.24 -4.72
C GLU A 323 13.62 31.27 -4.83
N ARG A 324 13.75 32.25 -5.75
CA ARG A 324 12.67 33.23 -6.01
C ARG A 324 11.42 32.57 -6.57
N ILE A 325 11.57 31.61 -7.49
CA ILE A 325 10.46 30.84 -8.05
C ILE A 325 9.78 30.06 -6.94
N MET A 326 10.53 29.31 -6.14
CA MET A 326 9.99 28.47 -5.08
C MET A 326 9.20 29.29 -4.05
N ARG A 327 9.78 30.40 -3.57
CA ARG A 327 9.08 31.30 -2.62
C ARG A 327 7.77 31.86 -3.21
N ARG A 328 7.75 32.21 -4.49
CA ARG A 328 6.52 32.69 -5.17
C ARG A 328 5.50 31.58 -5.25
N GLN A 329 5.89 30.37 -5.64
CA GLN A 329 4.98 29.25 -5.83
C GLN A 329 4.39 28.74 -4.51
N LEU A 330 5.17 28.71 -3.44
CA LEU A 330 4.64 28.38 -2.11
C LEU A 330 3.56 29.37 -1.64
N ARG A 331 3.78 30.68 -1.85
CA ARG A 331 2.72 31.67 -1.53
C ARG A 331 1.47 31.49 -2.37
N LEU A 332 1.65 31.27 -3.68
CA LEU A 332 0.51 31.05 -4.59
C LEU A 332 -0.24 29.77 -4.24
N GLY A 333 0.49 28.68 -4.00
CA GLY A 333 -0.08 27.38 -3.60
C GLY A 333 -0.89 27.49 -2.32
N GLY A 334 -0.39 28.19 -1.30
CA GLY A 334 -1.13 28.43 -0.07
C GLY A 334 -2.46 29.19 -0.28
N HIS A 335 -2.49 30.19 -1.18
CA HIS A 335 -3.74 30.87 -1.55
C HIS A 335 -4.73 29.97 -2.31
N LEU A 336 -4.21 28.95 -3.01
CA LEU A 336 -5.03 28.00 -3.78
C LEU A 336 -5.39 26.73 -2.97
N GLY A 337 -5.03 26.67 -1.68
CA GLY A 337 -5.31 25.50 -0.82
C GLY A 337 -4.39 24.30 -1.07
N LEU A 338 -3.26 24.49 -1.78
CA LEU A 338 -2.30 23.43 -2.02
C LEU A 338 -1.31 23.33 -0.84
N SER A 339 -0.94 22.10 -0.46
CA SER A 339 0.06 21.91 0.59
C SER A 339 1.46 22.31 0.14
N ASP A 340 2.28 22.83 1.06
CA ASP A 340 3.66 23.19 0.79
C ASP A 340 4.48 22.01 0.26
N ALA A 341 4.22 20.80 0.76
CA ALA A 341 4.87 19.58 0.31
C ALA A 341 4.59 19.31 -1.18
N PHE A 342 3.30 19.33 -1.57
CA PHE A 342 2.92 19.16 -2.97
C PHE A 342 3.56 20.21 -3.87
N VAL A 343 3.53 21.50 -3.46
CA VAL A 343 4.11 22.58 -4.27
C VAL A 343 5.61 22.39 -4.47
N ARG A 344 6.34 21.94 -3.43
CA ARG A 344 7.78 21.66 -3.53
C ARG A 344 8.05 20.52 -4.50
N GLU A 345 7.42 19.36 -4.30
CA GLU A 345 7.61 18.18 -5.17
C GLU A 345 7.28 18.47 -6.63
N PHE A 346 6.16 19.14 -6.87
CA PHE A 346 5.76 19.54 -8.21
C PHE A 346 6.79 20.48 -8.85
N MET A 347 7.20 21.53 -8.15
CA MET A 347 8.16 22.49 -8.66
C MET A 347 9.55 21.90 -8.86
N ASP A 348 9.97 20.96 -8.02
CA ASP A 348 11.22 20.22 -8.20
C ASP A 348 11.18 19.33 -9.46
N ALA A 349 10.07 18.64 -9.71
CA ALA A 349 9.87 17.87 -10.94
C ALA A 349 9.93 18.77 -12.17
N VAL A 350 9.22 19.88 -12.13
CA VAL A 350 9.22 20.91 -13.20
C VAL A 350 10.62 21.50 -13.42
N HIS A 351 11.38 21.71 -12.36
CA HIS A 351 12.74 22.24 -12.46
C HIS A 351 13.71 21.23 -13.11
N ARG A 352 13.65 19.97 -12.69
CA ARG A 352 14.46 18.91 -13.31
C ARG A 352 14.20 18.81 -14.81
N GLU A 353 12.94 18.80 -15.24
CA GLU A 353 12.59 18.76 -16.65
C GLU A 353 13.05 20.04 -17.40
N SER A 354 12.97 21.20 -16.76
CA SER A 354 13.48 22.45 -17.36
C SER A 354 14.98 22.44 -17.57
N ILE A 355 15.76 21.89 -16.62
CA ILE A 355 17.20 21.73 -16.80
C ILE A 355 17.49 20.74 -17.91
N ARG A 356 16.79 19.61 -17.95
CA ARG A 356 16.92 18.62 -19.03
C ARG A 356 16.71 19.26 -20.41
N ARG A 357 15.65 20.06 -20.58
CA ARG A 357 15.37 20.79 -21.83
C ARG A 357 16.42 21.84 -22.17
N GLN A 358 16.97 22.54 -21.19
CA GLN A 358 18.04 23.52 -21.41
C GLN A 358 19.39 22.88 -21.77
N THR A 359 19.62 21.63 -21.36
CA THR A 359 20.88 20.91 -21.63
C THR A 359 20.83 20.05 -22.88
N SER A 360 19.62 19.70 -23.39
CA SER A 360 19.47 18.90 -24.60
C SER A 360 19.94 19.70 -25.83
N THR A 361 20.78 19.04 -26.64
CA THR A 361 21.24 19.53 -27.93
C THR A 361 20.34 19.09 -29.09
N ASP A 362 19.26 18.38 -28.80
CA ASP A 362 18.30 17.91 -29.80
C ASP A 362 17.49 19.08 -30.38
N ALA A 363 17.40 19.13 -31.70
CA ALA A 363 16.62 20.12 -32.42
C ALA A 363 15.15 20.17 -31.95
N PRO A 364 14.49 21.33 -31.97
CA PRO A 364 13.09 21.43 -31.56
C PRO A 364 12.25 20.47 -32.39
N LEU A 365 11.38 19.70 -31.70
CA LEU A 365 10.32 18.94 -32.37
C LEU A 365 9.55 19.90 -33.27
N ALA A 366 9.52 19.62 -34.57
CA ALA A 366 8.78 20.41 -35.56
C ALA A 366 7.32 20.59 -35.06
N ALA A 367 6.82 21.82 -35.15
CA ALA A 367 5.43 22.11 -34.85
C ALA A 367 4.52 21.17 -35.64
N PRO A 368 3.38 20.70 -35.09
CA PRO A 368 2.43 19.89 -35.84
C PRO A 368 2.02 20.68 -37.07
N ALA A 369 2.20 20.06 -38.25
CA ALA A 369 1.84 20.62 -39.53
C ALA A 369 0.38 21.08 -39.48
N GLY A 370 0.14 22.33 -39.86
CA GLY A 370 -1.17 22.98 -39.81
C GLY A 370 -2.24 22.15 -40.50
N SER A 371 -3.42 22.23 -39.96
CA SER A 371 -4.66 21.72 -40.52
C SER A 371 -4.78 22.12 -41.99
N PRO A 372 -5.23 21.23 -42.90
CA PRO A 372 -5.42 21.59 -44.30
C PRO A 372 -6.47 22.67 -44.41
N GLN A 373 -6.10 23.82 -45.01
CA GLN A 373 -7.04 24.83 -45.43
C GLN A 373 -7.99 24.20 -46.43
N SER A 374 -9.27 24.25 -46.12
CA SER A 374 -10.36 23.96 -47.03
C SER A 374 -10.32 25.00 -48.19
N THR A 375 -9.79 24.59 -49.33
CA THR A 375 -10.05 25.30 -50.58
C THR A 375 -11.45 24.92 -51.06
N ALA A 376 -12.38 25.84 -50.86
CA ALA A 376 -13.62 25.85 -51.61
C ALA A 376 -13.28 26.37 -53.02
N GLU A 377 -13.22 25.49 -54.00
CA GLU A 377 -13.36 25.84 -55.41
C GLU A 377 -14.69 25.38 -55.96
N GLY A 378 -15.39 26.32 -56.38
CA GLY A 378 -16.46 26.62 -57.19
C GLY A 378 -17.00 25.57 -58.14
N LEU A 379 -18.30 25.41 -58.07
CA LEU A 379 -19.15 24.94 -59.11
C LEU A 379 -19.13 25.92 -60.28
N ASP A 380 -18.84 25.41 -61.45
CA ASP A 380 -19.52 25.81 -62.68
C ASP A 380 -19.31 24.76 -63.78
N ARG A 381 -20.42 24.19 -64.22
CA ARG A 381 -20.90 23.49 -65.40
C ARG A 381 -21.33 22.07 -65.25
#